data_633ec814ca0665910f6d1f176b6a82df
#
_entry.id   633ec814ca0665910f6d1f176b6a82df
#
_cell.length_a   1.000
_cell.length_b   1.000
_cell.length_c   1.000
_cell.angle_alpha   90.00
_cell.angle_beta   90.00
_cell.angle_gamma   90.00
#
_symmetry.space_group_name_H-M   'P 1'
#
loop_
_entity.id
_entity.type
_entity.pdbx_description
1 polymer ?
#
loop_
_entity_poly.entity_id
_entity_poly.type
_entity_poly.pdbx_seq_one_letter_code
_entity_poly.pdbx_strand_id
1 'polypeptide(L)'
;DERSPVAELNRTGLLENVRDDLDLVVSRALYYYQLTGGAFDITVKPLMDLYQQSFAAGQKPTEQEIDKVLGTIGSAALQLDTNRISFQIPGMGVTLDGIAKGYIVDRASKVLKDHGVTNHLVNAGGDIRTSGSAADDKKWTIAIQDPAKKREFPDIIKLADGAVATSGNYEAYYDQEKLFHHIVDPHTGHSPQLTSSISVTAPTVMDADALATALFVLEPREAVKLIETLPNSECFIINRDATINKSSSWLG
;
A
#
# COMPACT_ATOMS: atom_id res chain seq x y z
N ASP A 1 11.51 14.39 -0.51
CA ASP A 1 12.82 15.03 -0.65
C ASP A 1 13.21 15.06 -2.13
N GLU A 2 13.37 16.27 -2.70
CA GLU A 2 13.73 16.50 -4.11
C GLU A 2 15.09 15.90 -4.52
N ARG A 3 15.92 15.54 -3.56
CA ARG A 3 17.23 14.90 -3.76
C ARG A 3 17.19 13.38 -3.65
N SER A 4 16.01 12.81 -3.46
CA SER A 4 15.87 11.35 -3.37
C SER A 4 16.05 10.71 -4.75
N PRO A 5 16.52 9.45 -4.82
CA PRO A 5 16.60 8.69 -6.08
C PRO A 5 15.25 8.61 -6.80
N VAL A 6 14.14 8.49 -6.06
CA VAL A 6 12.78 8.48 -6.64
C VAL A 6 12.42 9.83 -7.27
N ALA A 7 12.81 10.95 -6.64
CA ALA A 7 12.59 12.27 -7.22
C ALA A 7 13.44 12.49 -8.49
N GLU A 8 14.67 11.98 -8.52
CA GLU A 8 15.52 11.99 -9.72
C GLU A 8 14.87 11.19 -10.85
N LEU A 9 14.45 9.94 -10.58
CA LEU A 9 13.75 9.10 -11.55
C LEU A 9 12.50 9.81 -12.12
N ASN A 10 11.68 10.39 -11.26
CA ASN A 10 10.46 11.10 -11.66
C ASN A 10 10.74 12.34 -12.51
N ARG A 11 11.87 13.00 -12.30
CA ARG A 11 12.26 14.21 -13.05
C ARG A 11 12.91 13.89 -14.39
N THR A 12 13.70 12.83 -14.47
CA THR A 12 14.54 12.52 -15.63
C THR A 12 14.03 11.35 -16.47
N GLY A 13 13.15 10.51 -15.92
CA GLY A 13 12.73 9.24 -16.50
C GLY A 13 13.78 8.12 -16.44
N LEU A 14 14.92 8.39 -15.80
CA LEU A 14 16.05 7.47 -15.71
C LEU A 14 16.75 7.61 -14.35
N LEU A 15 17.07 6.49 -13.73
CA LEU A 15 17.92 6.40 -12.56
C LEU A 15 19.00 5.34 -12.80
N GLU A 16 20.25 5.76 -12.68
CA GLU A 16 21.42 4.87 -12.71
C GLU A 16 21.97 4.66 -11.28
N ASN A 17 22.79 3.64 -11.10
CA ASN A 17 23.38 3.29 -9.80
C ASN A 17 22.30 3.06 -8.72
N VAL A 18 21.30 2.27 -9.06
CA VAL A 18 20.17 1.93 -8.17
C VAL A 18 20.70 1.16 -6.96
N ARG A 19 20.37 1.64 -5.77
CA ARG A 19 20.77 0.96 -4.52
C ARG A 19 19.91 -0.28 -4.28
N ASP A 20 20.49 -1.27 -3.62
CA ASP A 20 19.85 -2.57 -3.33
C ASP A 20 18.48 -2.43 -2.64
N ASP A 21 18.33 -1.44 -1.77
CA ASP A 21 17.06 -1.20 -1.06
C ASP A 21 15.95 -0.71 -2.02
N LEU A 22 16.29 0.17 -2.96
CA LEU A 22 15.32 0.65 -3.96
C LEU A 22 15.05 -0.43 -5.01
N ASP A 23 16.05 -1.16 -5.45
CA ASP A 23 15.91 -2.30 -6.37
C ASP A 23 14.95 -3.34 -5.80
N LEU A 24 15.13 -3.71 -4.53
CA LEU A 24 14.26 -4.65 -3.83
C LEU A 24 12.80 -4.16 -3.78
N VAL A 25 12.57 -2.89 -3.40
CA VAL A 25 11.22 -2.33 -3.27
C VAL A 25 10.55 -2.25 -4.64
N VAL A 26 11.26 -1.81 -5.68
CA VAL A 26 10.70 -1.72 -7.04
C VAL A 26 10.47 -3.11 -7.63
N SER A 27 11.39 -4.06 -7.46
CA SER A 27 11.18 -5.46 -7.87
C SER A 27 9.93 -6.05 -7.21
N ARG A 28 9.75 -5.78 -5.92
CA ARG A 28 8.57 -6.28 -5.19
C ARG A 28 7.29 -5.58 -5.65
N ALA A 29 7.35 -4.30 -5.96
CA ALA A 29 6.22 -3.56 -6.53
C ALA A 29 5.80 -4.12 -7.90
N LEU A 30 6.75 -4.43 -8.79
CA LEU A 30 6.48 -5.08 -10.08
C LEU A 30 5.87 -6.48 -9.91
N TYR A 31 6.33 -7.25 -8.92
CA TYR A 31 5.70 -8.53 -8.58
C TYR A 31 4.22 -8.35 -8.20
N TYR A 32 3.89 -7.37 -7.33
CA TYR A 32 2.50 -7.13 -6.93
C TYR A 32 1.67 -6.54 -8.08
N TYR A 33 2.24 -5.72 -8.93
CA TYR A 33 1.58 -5.28 -10.17
C TYR A 33 1.10 -6.49 -11.00
N GLN A 34 1.98 -7.45 -11.25
CA GLN A 34 1.64 -8.66 -12.02
C GLN A 34 0.63 -9.53 -11.27
N LEU A 35 0.85 -9.79 -9.99
CA LEU A 35 0.01 -10.65 -9.16
C LEU A 35 -1.44 -10.14 -9.08
N THR A 36 -1.63 -8.82 -9.01
CA THR A 36 -2.93 -8.19 -8.81
C THR A 36 -3.59 -7.72 -10.11
N GLY A 37 -2.97 -8.05 -11.27
CA GLY A 37 -3.47 -7.61 -12.57
C GLY A 37 -3.47 -6.08 -12.73
N GLY A 38 -2.54 -5.38 -12.06
CA GLY A 38 -2.40 -3.93 -12.12
C GLY A 38 -3.18 -3.16 -11.05
N ALA A 39 -3.93 -3.82 -10.16
CA ALA A 39 -4.61 -3.13 -9.05
C ALA A 39 -3.61 -2.47 -8.07
N PHE A 40 -2.42 -3.06 -7.91
CA PHE A 40 -1.27 -2.39 -7.33
C PHE A 40 -0.37 -1.84 -8.43
N ASP A 41 -0.19 -0.54 -8.48
CA ASP A 41 0.69 0.08 -9.48
C ASP A 41 1.40 1.30 -8.89
N ILE A 42 2.73 1.26 -8.81
CA ILE A 42 3.53 2.38 -8.31
C ILE A 42 3.63 3.54 -9.29
N THR A 43 3.16 3.38 -10.54
CA THR A 43 3.21 4.43 -11.55
C THR A 43 2.01 5.38 -11.51
N VAL A 44 1.16 5.31 -10.49
CA VAL A 44 -0.02 6.18 -10.31
C VAL A 44 0.31 7.63 -9.92
N LYS A 45 1.59 7.96 -9.74
CA LYS A 45 2.01 9.32 -9.33
C LYS A 45 1.45 10.43 -10.24
N PRO A 46 1.47 10.35 -11.58
CA PRO A 46 0.90 11.39 -12.44
C PRO A 46 -0.57 11.67 -12.16
N LEU A 47 -1.34 10.64 -11.80
CA LEU A 47 -2.76 10.77 -11.44
C LEU A 47 -2.93 11.44 -10.07
N MET A 48 -2.11 11.07 -9.09
CA MET A 48 -2.10 11.73 -7.78
C MET A 48 -1.73 13.23 -7.91
N ASP A 49 -0.74 13.55 -8.76
CA ASP A 49 -0.34 14.93 -9.05
C ASP A 49 -1.48 15.71 -9.73
N LEU A 50 -2.20 15.11 -10.68
CA LEU A 50 -3.38 15.71 -11.31
C LEU A 50 -4.44 16.05 -10.25
N TYR A 51 -4.77 15.12 -9.38
CA TYR A 51 -5.73 15.36 -8.30
C TYR A 51 -5.27 16.47 -7.37
N GLN A 52 -4.06 16.40 -6.88
CA GLN A 52 -3.51 17.41 -5.98
C GLN A 52 -3.55 18.81 -6.59
N GLN A 53 -3.15 18.96 -7.86
CA GLN A 53 -3.14 20.25 -8.56
C GLN A 53 -4.55 20.78 -8.82
N SER A 54 -5.46 19.92 -9.31
CA SER A 54 -6.83 20.31 -9.61
C SER A 54 -7.58 20.76 -8.36
N PHE A 55 -7.53 20.00 -7.28
CA PHE A 55 -8.21 20.38 -6.03
C PHE A 55 -7.56 21.58 -5.34
N ALA A 56 -6.23 21.75 -5.44
CA ALA A 56 -5.57 22.98 -4.98
C ALA A 56 -6.04 24.23 -5.75
N ALA A 57 -6.41 24.07 -7.02
CA ALA A 57 -7.02 25.11 -7.84
C ALA A 57 -8.55 25.26 -7.64
N GLY A 58 -9.16 24.50 -6.72
CA GLY A 58 -10.60 24.51 -6.44
C GLY A 58 -11.45 23.85 -7.53
N GLN A 59 -10.88 22.99 -8.34
CA GLN A 59 -11.56 22.32 -9.45
C GLN A 59 -11.45 20.80 -9.31
N LYS A 60 -12.42 20.07 -9.86
CA LYS A 60 -12.28 18.61 -10.07
C LYS A 60 -11.63 18.37 -11.43
N PRO A 61 -10.70 17.40 -11.56
CA PRO A 61 -10.18 17.02 -12.87
C PRO A 61 -11.33 16.51 -13.75
N THR A 62 -11.24 16.81 -15.03
CA THR A 62 -12.17 16.31 -16.04
C THR A 62 -11.81 14.88 -16.44
N GLU A 63 -12.80 14.12 -16.95
CA GLU A 63 -12.55 12.77 -17.48
C GLU A 63 -11.47 12.76 -18.57
N GLN A 64 -11.43 13.79 -19.43
CA GLN A 64 -10.40 13.90 -20.48
C GLN A 64 -9.00 14.07 -19.91
N GLU A 65 -8.83 14.79 -18.79
CA GLU A 65 -7.55 14.93 -18.11
C GLU A 65 -7.15 13.61 -17.45
N ILE A 66 -8.10 12.90 -16.82
CA ILE A 66 -7.88 11.58 -16.24
C ILE A 66 -7.46 10.59 -17.33
N ASP A 67 -8.21 10.47 -18.43
CA ASP A 67 -7.90 9.58 -19.56
C ASP A 67 -6.52 9.85 -20.15
N LYS A 68 -6.15 11.12 -20.28
CA LYS A 68 -4.83 11.51 -20.76
C LYS A 68 -3.70 11.03 -19.85
N VAL A 69 -3.90 11.16 -18.54
CA VAL A 69 -2.90 10.73 -17.54
C VAL A 69 -2.86 9.21 -17.45
N LEU A 70 -3.98 8.50 -17.57
CA LEU A 70 -4.01 7.03 -17.60
C LEU A 70 -3.10 6.46 -18.70
N GLY A 71 -2.94 7.16 -19.83
CA GLY A 71 -1.98 6.79 -20.87
C GLY A 71 -0.50 6.80 -20.44
N THR A 72 -0.18 7.35 -19.27
CA THR A 72 1.19 7.39 -18.68
C THR A 72 1.36 6.44 -17.50
N ILE A 73 0.33 5.65 -17.17
CA ILE A 73 0.33 4.71 -16.04
C ILE A 73 0.45 3.28 -16.56
N GLY A 74 1.15 2.46 -15.83
CA GLY A 74 1.34 1.05 -16.10
C GLY A 74 2.77 0.61 -15.81
N SER A 75 2.96 -0.11 -14.71
CA SER A 75 4.27 -0.64 -14.30
C SER A 75 4.89 -1.61 -15.33
N ALA A 76 4.12 -2.10 -16.31
CA ALA A 76 4.66 -2.84 -17.45
C ALA A 76 5.62 -2.00 -18.30
N ALA A 77 5.49 -0.67 -18.29
CA ALA A 77 6.37 0.27 -18.97
C ALA A 77 7.50 0.83 -18.07
N LEU A 78 7.63 0.32 -16.86
CA LEU A 78 8.76 0.57 -15.96
C LEU A 78 9.79 -0.53 -16.18
N GLN A 79 10.94 -0.18 -16.73
CA GLN A 79 12.03 -1.12 -16.93
C GLN A 79 12.99 -1.10 -15.75
N LEU A 80 13.20 -2.25 -15.14
CA LEU A 80 14.18 -2.49 -14.09
C LEU A 80 15.25 -3.44 -14.64
N ASP A 81 16.44 -2.92 -14.84
CA ASP A 81 17.64 -3.67 -15.25
C ASP A 81 18.64 -3.69 -14.10
N THR A 82 19.73 -4.44 -14.26
CA THR A 82 20.83 -4.42 -13.31
C THR A 82 21.31 -2.99 -13.08
N ASN A 83 21.11 -2.47 -11.86
CA ASN A 83 21.56 -1.15 -11.44
C ASN A 83 20.92 0.06 -12.17
N ARG A 84 19.75 -0.13 -12.83
CA ARG A 84 19.10 0.92 -13.62
C ARG A 84 17.58 0.78 -13.58
N ILE A 85 16.87 1.92 -13.42
CA ILE A 85 15.42 2.02 -13.59
C ILE A 85 15.14 3.08 -14.65
N SER A 86 14.23 2.79 -15.59
CA SER A 86 13.84 3.76 -16.62
C SER A 86 12.35 3.66 -17.00
N PHE A 87 11.79 4.79 -17.40
CA PHE A 87 10.45 4.90 -17.94
C PHE A 87 10.45 4.71 -19.46
N GLN A 88 9.54 3.88 -19.97
CA GLN A 88 9.37 3.65 -21.41
C GLN A 88 8.37 4.63 -22.05
N ILE A 89 7.53 5.28 -21.25
CA ILE A 89 6.51 6.23 -21.71
C ILE A 89 6.84 7.62 -21.13
N PRO A 90 6.91 8.67 -21.97
CA PRO A 90 7.09 10.04 -21.47
C PRO A 90 5.93 10.46 -20.57
N GLY A 91 6.25 11.13 -19.47
CA GLY A 91 5.26 11.58 -18.49
C GLY A 91 4.91 10.58 -17.39
N MET A 92 5.51 9.40 -17.40
CA MET A 92 5.43 8.47 -16.26
C MET A 92 6.03 9.09 -15.00
N GLY A 93 5.57 8.60 -13.86
CA GLY A 93 6.13 8.90 -12.55
C GLY A 93 5.77 7.81 -11.57
N VAL A 94 6.60 7.61 -10.53
CA VAL A 94 6.39 6.58 -9.51
C VAL A 94 6.20 7.21 -8.13
N THR A 95 5.35 6.57 -7.33
CA THR A 95 5.29 6.73 -5.89
C THR A 95 5.50 5.37 -5.22
N LEU A 96 6.08 5.37 -4.04
CA LEU A 96 6.29 4.16 -3.25
C LEU A 96 5.42 4.15 -1.98
N ASP A 97 4.41 5.01 -1.90
CA ASP A 97 3.59 5.24 -0.69
C ASP A 97 2.85 3.97 -0.23
N GLY A 98 2.49 3.06 -1.15
CA GLY A 98 1.80 1.82 -0.82
C GLY A 98 2.72 0.61 -0.55
N ILE A 99 4.04 0.80 -0.38
CA ILE A 99 4.97 -0.33 -0.16
C ILE A 99 6.20 0.05 0.69
N ALA A 100 6.68 1.29 0.58
CA ALA A 100 7.93 1.69 1.22
C ALA A 100 7.81 1.81 2.74
N LYS A 101 6.64 2.16 3.25
CA LYS A 101 6.38 2.24 4.69
C LYS A 101 6.55 0.86 5.33
N GLY A 102 5.94 -0.17 4.72
CA GLY A 102 6.11 -1.56 5.14
C GLY A 102 7.56 -2.03 5.09
N TYR A 103 8.29 -1.71 4.03
CA TYR A 103 9.72 -1.99 3.93
C TYR A 103 10.52 -1.36 5.07
N ILE A 104 10.27 -0.09 5.39
CA ILE A 104 10.97 0.62 6.48
C ILE A 104 10.70 -0.04 7.83
N VAL A 105 9.46 -0.47 8.09
CA VAL A 105 9.10 -1.18 9.33
C VAL A 105 9.81 -2.52 9.43
N ASP A 106 9.90 -3.30 8.34
CA ASP A 106 10.66 -4.55 8.31
C ASP A 106 12.15 -4.31 8.55
N ARG A 107 12.73 -3.26 7.96
CA ARG A 107 14.13 -2.88 8.19
C ARG A 107 14.39 -2.47 9.64
N ALA A 108 13.49 -1.69 10.24
CA ALA A 108 13.58 -1.32 11.65
C ALA A 108 13.55 -2.54 12.59
N SER A 109 12.63 -3.48 12.33
CA SER A 109 12.56 -4.74 13.05
C SER A 109 13.83 -5.57 12.91
N LYS A 110 14.40 -5.64 11.69
CA LYS A 110 15.66 -6.33 11.45
C LYS A 110 16.81 -5.71 12.26
N VAL A 111 16.93 -4.39 12.27
CA VAL A 111 17.96 -3.69 13.06
C VAL A 111 17.84 -4.03 14.55
N LEU A 112 16.62 -4.05 15.10
CA LEU A 112 16.40 -4.46 16.49
C LEU A 112 16.87 -5.90 16.75
N LYS A 113 16.52 -6.83 15.86
CA LYS A 113 16.98 -8.24 15.96
C LYS A 113 18.49 -8.36 15.88
N ASP A 114 19.14 -7.66 14.97
CA ASP A 114 20.60 -7.68 14.79
C ASP A 114 21.34 -7.14 16.04
N HIS A 115 20.65 -6.29 16.85
CA HIS A 115 21.16 -5.79 18.13
C HIS A 115 20.67 -6.59 19.33
N GLY A 116 20.14 -7.79 19.15
CA GLY A 116 19.72 -8.69 20.24
C GLY A 116 18.35 -8.39 20.85
N VAL A 117 17.58 -7.42 20.31
CA VAL A 117 16.21 -7.16 20.75
C VAL A 117 15.27 -8.10 20.02
N THR A 118 15.02 -9.28 20.60
CA THR A 118 14.22 -10.34 19.97
C THR A 118 12.72 -10.16 20.14
N ASN A 119 12.29 -9.57 21.26
CA ASN A 119 10.90 -9.32 21.59
C ASN A 119 10.57 -7.84 21.36
N HIS A 120 9.87 -7.52 20.27
CA HIS A 120 9.52 -6.14 19.94
C HIS A 120 8.29 -6.03 19.05
N LEU A 121 7.66 -4.88 19.09
CA LEU A 121 6.65 -4.44 18.15
C LEU A 121 7.08 -3.09 17.59
N VAL A 122 7.17 -3.01 16.25
CA VAL A 122 7.39 -1.76 15.50
C VAL A 122 6.07 -1.38 14.87
N ASN A 123 5.60 -0.15 15.09
CA ASN A 123 4.38 0.39 14.51
C ASN A 123 4.66 1.75 13.88
N ALA A 124 4.38 1.88 12.60
CA ALA A 124 4.48 3.11 11.84
C ALA A 124 3.10 3.45 11.22
N GLY A 125 2.23 4.08 12.02
CA GLY A 125 0.92 4.52 11.53
C GLY A 125 0.00 3.39 11.08
N GLY A 126 0.01 2.23 11.76
CA GLY A 126 -0.82 1.07 11.43
C GLY A 126 -0.11 -0.04 10.67
N ASP A 127 1.09 0.22 10.12
CA ASP A 127 1.96 -0.82 9.59
C ASP A 127 2.80 -1.37 10.73
N ILE A 128 2.60 -2.64 11.04
CA ILE A 128 3.10 -3.24 12.28
C ILE A 128 3.90 -4.50 11.98
N ARG A 129 5.10 -4.58 12.56
CA ARG A 129 5.88 -5.79 12.67
C ARG A 129 5.96 -6.23 14.11
N THR A 130 5.62 -7.48 14.38
CA THR A 130 5.86 -8.11 15.67
C THR A 130 6.99 -9.12 15.58
N SER A 131 7.73 -9.30 16.66
CA SER A 131 8.75 -10.32 16.83
C SER A 131 8.72 -10.87 18.25
N GLY A 132 8.82 -12.19 18.36
CA GLY A 132 8.81 -12.88 19.64
C GLY A 132 7.50 -12.66 20.40
N SER A 133 7.59 -12.54 21.72
CA SER A 133 6.45 -12.42 22.61
C SER A 133 6.37 -11.06 23.31
N ALA A 134 5.16 -10.65 23.70
CA ALA A 134 4.89 -9.57 24.64
C ALA A 134 5.21 -10.01 26.08
N ALA A 135 4.87 -9.21 27.07
CA ALA A 135 5.02 -9.57 28.48
C ALA A 135 4.33 -10.90 28.79
N ASP A 136 4.90 -11.67 29.73
CA ASP A 136 4.41 -12.98 30.17
C ASP A 136 4.30 -14.02 29.05
N ASP A 137 5.20 -13.98 28.07
CA ASP A 137 5.23 -14.88 26.90
C ASP A 137 3.93 -14.91 26.08
N LYS A 138 3.14 -13.85 26.16
CA LYS A 138 1.90 -13.71 25.40
C LYS A 138 2.17 -13.22 23.98
N LYS A 139 1.28 -13.53 23.05
CA LYS A 139 1.27 -12.92 21.72
C LYS A 139 1.00 -11.41 21.83
N TRP A 140 1.54 -10.64 20.91
CA TRP A 140 1.22 -9.23 20.73
C TRP A 140 -0.24 -9.07 20.33
N THR A 141 -0.97 -8.19 21.00
CA THR A 141 -2.37 -7.90 20.73
C THR A 141 -2.45 -6.63 19.89
N ILE A 142 -3.06 -6.72 18.72
CA ILE A 142 -3.24 -5.62 17.77
C ILE A 142 -4.73 -5.43 17.54
N ALA A 143 -5.22 -4.24 17.82
CA ALA A 143 -6.60 -3.85 17.55
C ALA A 143 -6.70 -3.26 16.14
N ILE A 144 -7.65 -3.76 15.34
CA ILE A 144 -7.99 -3.18 14.05
C ILE A 144 -8.77 -1.90 14.29
N GLN A 145 -8.34 -0.81 13.66
CA GLN A 145 -8.97 0.50 13.83
C GLN A 145 -10.32 0.57 13.11
N ASP A 146 -11.34 1.09 13.78
CA ASP A 146 -12.60 1.46 13.14
C ASP A 146 -12.39 2.72 12.27
N PRO A 147 -12.63 2.66 10.93
CA PRO A 147 -12.57 3.82 10.06
C PRO A 147 -13.52 4.95 10.47
N ALA A 148 -14.65 4.63 11.08
CA ALA A 148 -15.61 5.60 11.60
C ALA A 148 -15.20 6.22 12.95
N LYS A 149 -14.12 5.73 13.58
CA LYS A 149 -13.59 6.20 14.89
C LYS A 149 -14.63 6.19 16.03
N LYS A 150 -15.55 5.22 16.02
CA LYS A 150 -16.63 5.08 17.00
C LYS A 150 -16.23 4.32 18.27
N ARG A 151 -14.96 4.34 18.67
CA ARG A 151 -14.42 3.79 19.94
C ARG A 151 -14.34 2.27 20.08
N GLU A 152 -15.00 1.49 19.24
CA GLU A 152 -14.92 0.03 19.25
C GLU A 152 -13.87 -0.42 18.23
N PHE A 153 -13.17 -1.49 18.57
CA PHE A 153 -12.29 -2.15 17.62
C PHE A 153 -13.09 -3.22 16.89
N PRO A 154 -13.26 -3.10 15.56
CA PRO A 154 -14.00 -4.09 14.77
C PRO A 154 -13.46 -5.50 14.91
N ASP A 155 -12.16 -5.62 15.16
CA ASP A 155 -11.51 -6.91 15.43
C ASP A 155 -10.19 -6.73 16.21
N ILE A 156 -9.73 -7.82 16.84
CA ILE A 156 -8.48 -7.88 17.60
C ILE A 156 -7.73 -9.15 17.23
N ILE A 157 -6.53 -8.99 16.67
CA ILE A 157 -5.67 -10.11 16.29
C ILE A 157 -4.51 -10.30 17.27
N LYS A 158 -3.97 -11.52 17.32
CA LYS A 158 -2.83 -11.88 18.19
C LYS A 158 -1.71 -12.46 17.36
N LEU A 159 -0.59 -11.75 17.28
CA LEU A 159 0.59 -12.15 16.52
C LEU A 159 1.79 -12.34 17.47
N ALA A 160 2.64 -13.34 17.17
CA ALA A 160 3.97 -13.48 17.76
C ALA A 160 5.02 -12.92 16.78
N ASP A 161 5.34 -13.72 15.75
CA ASP A 161 6.18 -13.28 14.63
C ASP A 161 5.27 -13.03 13.43
N GLY A 162 4.91 -11.77 13.18
CA GLY A 162 3.94 -11.44 12.15
C GLY A 162 4.03 -10.00 11.65
N ALA A 163 3.29 -9.75 10.60
CA ALA A 163 3.15 -8.44 9.99
C ALA A 163 1.68 -8.14 9.72
N VAL A 164 1.29 -6.89 9.89
CA VAL A 164 -0.02 -6.38 9.47
C VAL A 164 0.13 -4.96 8.96
N ALA A 165 -0.59 -4.64 7.89
CA ALA A 165 -0.73 -3.28 7.39
C ALA A 165 -2.20 -2.98 7.11
N THR A 166 -2.58 -1.72 7.17
CA THR A 166 -3.95 -1.28 6.92
C THR A 166 -3.96 -0.11 5.95
N SER A 167 -4.69 -0.27 4.85
CA SER A 167 -5.05 0.80 3.93
C SER A 167 -6.48 1.27 4.20
N GLY A 168 -6.69 2.58 4.18
CA GLY A 168 -8.00 3.16 4.44
C GLY A 168 -8.21 4.50 3.73
N ASN A 169 -9.45 4.78 3.33
CA ASN A 169 -9.78 6.03 2.65
C ASN A 169 -9.82 7.26 3.56
N TYR A 170 -9.77 7.06 4.87
CA TYR A 170 -9.95 8.11 5.89
C TYR A 170 -8.67 8.89 6.23
N GLU A 171 -7.53 8.53 5.66
CA GLU A 171 -6.25 9.19 5.96
C GLU A 171 -6.09 10.51 5.21
N ALA A 172 -6.37 10.53 3.91
CA ALA A 172 -6.23 11.73 3.10
C ALA A 172 -7.29 11.80 2.00
N TYR A 173 -8.04 12.90 1.99
CA TYR A 173 -9.00 13.23 0.95
C TYR A 173 -8.58 14.49 0.22
N TYR A 174 -8.82 14.52 -1.09
CA TYR A 174 -8.63 15.72 -1.91
C TYR A 174 -9.85 16.66 -1.89
N ASP A 175 -11.05 16.10 -1.60
CA ASP A 175 -12.33 16.82 -1.65
C ASP A 175 -13.13 16.74 -0.33
N GLN A 176 -14.03 17.68 -0.12
CA GLN A 176 -14.91 17.74 1.07
C GLN A 176 -15.96 16.62 1.07
N GLU A 177 -16.38 16.15 -0.11
CA GLU A 177 -17.38 15.09 -0.28
C GLU A 177 -16.79 13.70 -0.03
N LYS A 178 -15.46 13.60 0.14
CA LYS A 178 -14.72 12.37 0.40
C LYS A 178 -14.89 11.31 -0.70
N LEU A 179 -14.99 11.78 -1.93
CA LEU A 179 -15.08 10.92 -3.11
C LEU A 179 -13.70 10.66 -3.72
N PHE A 180 -12.77 11.60 -3.54
CA PHE A 180 -11.41 11.51 -4.05
C PHE A 180 -10.44 11.40 -2.88
N HIS A 181 -9.76 10.28 -2.77
CA HIS A 181 -8.76 10.00 -1.75
C HIS A 181 -7.45 9.48 -2.37
N HIS A 182 -6.41 9.39 -1.58
CA HIS A 182 -5.06 9.07 -2.03
C HIS A 182 -4.90 7.67 -2.65
N ILE A 183 -5.81 6.73 -2.39
CA ILE A 183 -5.81 5.43 -3.07
C ILE A 183 -6.63 5.59 -4.35
N VAL A 184 -6.03 5.30 -5.49
CA VAL A 184 -6.65 5.43 -6.82
C VAL A 184 -6.56 4.11 -7.56
N ASP A 185 -7.58 3.79 -8.34
CA ASP A 185 -7.58 2.64 -9.22
C ASP A 185 -6.78 2.98 -10.49
N PRO A 186 -5.67 2.27 -10.76
CA PRO A 186 -4.83 2.54 -11.92
C PRO A 186 -5.51 2.29 -13.27
N HIS A 187 -6.61 1.53 -13.30
CA HIS A 187 -7.34 1.22 -14.53
C HIS A 187 -8.36 2.29 -14.90
N THR A 188 -9.03 2.85 -13.87
CA THR A 188 -10.13 3.80 -14.09
C THR A 188 -9.73 5.24 -13.79
N GLY A 189 -8.63 5.44 -13.06
CA GLY A 189 -8.21 6.73 -12.59
C GLY A 189 -9.00 7.27 -11.39
N HIS A 190 -10.01 6.58 -10.90
CA HIS A 190 -10.87 7.03 -9.81
C HIS A 190 -10.50 6.41 -8.47
N SER A 191 -10.88 7.05 -7.37
CA SER A 191 -10.76 6.46 -6.05
C SER A 191 -11.86 5.41 -5.82
N PRO A 192 -11.53 4.18 -5.38
CA PRO A 192 -12.50 3.13 -5.07
C PRO A 192 -13.51 3.57 -4.02
N GLN A 193 -14.78 3.19 -4.19
CA GLN A 193 -15.87 3.66 -3.34
C GLN A 193 -16.54 2.58 -2.47
N LEU A 194 -16.13 1.33 -2.57
CA LEU A 194 -16.78 0.22 -1.85
C LEU A 194 -16.18 -0.02 -0.47
N THR A 195 -14.87 0.08 -0.36
CA THR A 195 -14.10 -0.22 0.85
C THR A 195 -13.81 1.04 1.67
N SER A 196 -13.91 0.94 2.99
CA SER A 196 -13.48 1.99 3.93
C SER A 196 -12.07 1.70 4.47
N SER A 197 -11.80 0.45 4.84
CA SER A 197 -10.46 0.01 5.24
C SER A 197 -10.25 -1.46 4.94
N ILE A 198 -9.00 -1.82 4.76
CA ILE A 198 -8.56 -3.21 4.63
C ILE A 198 -7.29 -3.43 5.43
N SER A 199 -7.33 -4.37 6.34
CA SER A 199 -6.17 -4.85 7.08
C SER A 199 -5.70 -6.17 6.49
N VAL A 200 -4.41 -6.29 6.22
CA VAL A 200 -3.79 -7.49 5.66
C VAL A 200 -2.70 -7.98 6.60
N THR A 201 -2.72 -9.26 6.91
CA THR A 201 -1.56 -9.96 7.50
C THR A 201 -0.80 -10.67 6.39
N ALA A 202 0.54 -10.64 6.46
CA ALA A 202 1.43 -11.26 5.46
C ALA A 202 2.77 -11.65 6.10
N PRO A 203 3.68 -12.36 5.37
CA PRO A 203 4.99 -12.72 5.89
C PRO A 203 5.88 -11.53 6.23
N THR A 204 5.75 -10.41 5.51
CA THR A 204 6.47 -9.15 5.77
C THR A 204 5.49 -7.97 5.78
N VAL A 205 5.88 -6.86 6.43
CA VAL A 205 5.05 -5.65 6.42
C VAL A 205 5.04 -5.02 5.04
N MET A 206 6.15 -5.11 4.30
CA MET A 206 6.20 -4.66 2.90
C MET A 206 5.15 -5.39 2.04
N ASP A 207 4.97 -6.70 2.23
CA ASP A 207 3.96 -7.47 1.52
C ASP A 207 2.54 -7.10 1.97
N ALA A 208 2.33 -6.94 3.28
CA ALA A 208 1.04 -6.54 3.83
C ALA A 208 0.61 -5.15 3.34
N ASP A 209 1.52 -4.17 3.27
CA ASP A 209 1.30 -2.80 2.80
C ASP A 209 0.88 -2.79 1.31
N ALA A 210 1.68 -3.46 0.47
CA ALA A 210 1.37 -3.57 -0.97
C ALA A 210 0.04 -4.30 -1.22
N LEU A 211 -0.21 -5.41 -0.52
CA LEU A 211 -1.48 -6.14 -0.64
C LEU A 211 -2.66 -5.33 -0.12
N ALA A 212 -2.54 -4.64 1.02
CA ALA A 212 -3.61 -3.80 1.54
C ALA A 212 -4.01 -2.71 0.53
N THR A 213 -3.03 -2.09 -0.13
CA THR A 213 -3.26 -1.10 -1.19
C THR A 213 -3.93 -1.73 -2.42
N ALA A 214 -3.41 -2.87 -2.90
CA ALA A 214 -3.98 -3.56 -4.06
C ALA A 214 -5.42 -4.02 -3.84
N LEU A 215 -5.65 -4.70 -2.72
CA LEU A 215 -6.96 -5.27 -2.39
C LEU A 215 -8.01 -4.18 -2.13
N PHE A 216 -7.58 -2.97 -1.71
CA PHE A 216 -8.47 -1.84 -1.55
C PHE A 216 -9.09 -1.37 -2.87
N VAL A 217 -8.37 -1.54 -3.98
CA VAL A 217 -8.82 -1.21 -5.34
C VAL A 217 -9.84 -2.23 -5.85
N LEU A 218 -9.71 -3.49 -5.48
CA LEU A 218 -10.56 -4.56 -5.95
C LEU A 218 -11.95 -4.56 -5.30
N GLU A 219 -12.92 -5.18 -5.96
CA GLU A 219 -14.18 -5.56 -5.36
C GLU A 219 -13.92 -6.45 -4.11
N PRO A 220 -14.61 -6.24 -2.95
CA PRO A 220 -14.30 -6.95 -1.71
C PRO A 220 -14.28 -8.47 -1.82
N ARG A 221 -15.16 -9.06 -2.63
CA ARG A 221 -15.20 -10.51 -2.86
C ARG A 221 -14.04 -11.00 -3.72
N GLU A 222 -13.60 -10.21 -4.67
CA GLU A 222 -12.42 -10.49 -5.50
C GLU A 222 -11.14 -10.36 -4.67
N ALA A 223 -11.07 -9.34 -3.82
CA ALA A 223 -9.98 -9.17 -2.87
C ALA A 223 -9.81 -10.39 -1.95
N VAL A 224 -10.92 -10.92 -1.38
CA VAL A 224 -10.90 -12.14 -0.56
C VAL A 224 -10.44 -13.35 -1.39
N LYS A 225 -10.97 -13.54 -2.60
CA LYS A 225 -10.54 -14.65 -3.46
C LYS A 225 -9.05 -14.60 -3.78
N LEU A 226 -8.53 -13.40 -4.07
CA LEU A 226 -7.11 -13.24 -4.39
C LEU A 226 -6.23 -13.57 -3.18
N ILE A 227 -6.52 -13.01 -1.99
CA ILE A 227 -5.69 -13.24 -0.80
C ILE A 227 -5.68 -14.70 -0.39
N GLU A 228 -6.78 -15.44 -0.56
CA GLU A 228 -6.88 -16.88 -0.24
C GLU A 228 -6.00 -17.75 -1.15
N THR A 229 -5.51 -17.22 -2.27
CA THR A 229 -4.50 -17.91 -3.09
C THR A 229 -3.07 -17.75 -2.58
N LEU A 230 -2.84 -16.81 -1.64
CA LEU A 230 -1.51 -16.46 -1.17
C LEU A 230 -1.21 -17.14 0.17
N PRO A 231 -0.11 -17.86 0.29
CA PRO A 231 0.23 -18.54 1.53
C PRO A 231 0.53 -17.54 2.64
N ASN A 232 0.06 -17.82 3.86
CA ASN A 232 0.30 -17.02 5.06
C ASN A 232 -0.13 -15.55 4.93
N SER A 233 -1.15 -15.30 4.13
CA SER A 233 -1.68 -13.96 3.92
C SER A 233 -3.20 -13.98 4.08
N GLU A 234 -3.73 -13.05 4.89
CA GLU A 234 -5.15 -12.97 5.22
C GLU A 234 -5.61 -11.51 5.19
N CYS A 235 -6.90 -11.27 4.97
CA CYS A 235 -7.45 -9.92 4.98
C CYS A 235 -8.74 -9.79 5.79
N PHE A 236 -8.94 -8.57 6.29
CA PHE A 236 -10.16 -8.11 6.95
C PHE A 236 -10.58 -6.77 6.34
N ILE A 237 -11.74 -6.75 5.70
CA ILE A 237 -12.24 -5.63 4.92
C ILE A 237 -13.48 -5.06 5.62
N ILE A 238 -13.47 -3.75 5.85
CA ILE A 238 -14.64 -2.99 6.30
C ILE A 238 -15.13 -2.17 5.12
N ASN A 239 -16.34 -2.47 4.65
CA ASN A 239 -16.97 -1.78 3.54
C ASN A 239 -17.57 -0.42 3.97
N ARG A 240 -17.89 0.43 3.01
CA ARG A 240 -18.53 1.75 3.30
C ARG A 240 -19.91 1.64 3.94
N ASP A 241 -20.62 0.55 3.67
CA ASP A 241 -21.92 0.23 4.29
C ASP A 241 -21.79 -0.45 5.67
N ALA A 242 -20.56 -0.50 6.21
CA ALA A 242 -20.18 -1.16 7.45
C ALA A 242 -20.31 -2.70 7.44
N THR A 243 -20.55 -3.33 6.30
CA THR A 243 -20.45 -4.77 6.19
C THR A 243 -18.97 -5.21 6.20
N ILE A 244 -18.72 -6.46 6.61
CA ILE A 244 -17.39 -7.02 6.75
C ILE A 244 -17.23 -8.18 5.77
N ASN A 245 -16.12 -8.19 5.04
CA ASN A 245 -15.61 -9.36 4.31
C ASN A 245 -14.26 -9.73 4.92
N LYS A 246 -14.01 -11.02 5.07
CA LYS A 246 -12.70 -11.51 5.54
C LYS A 246 -12.36 -12.84 4.91
N SER A 247 -11.08 -13.14 4.81
CA SER A 247 -10.59 -14.45 4.39
C SER A 247 -10.87 -15.50 5.45
N SER A 248 -10.95 -16.75 5.01
CA SER A 248 -11.43 -17.89 5.83
C SER A 248 -10.54 -18.18 7.05
N SER A 249 -9.26 -17.86 6.98
CA SER A 249 -8.28 -18.10 8.04
C SER A 249 -7.86 -16.81 8.80
N TRP A 250 -8.60 -15.72 8.64
CA TRP A 250 -8.33 -14.49 9.39
C TRP A 250 -8.29 -14.72 10.91
N LEU A 251 -7.29 -14.16 11.56
CA LEU A 251 -6.87 -14.48 12.95
C LEU A 251 -7.72 -13.86 14.07
N GLY A 252 -8.77 -13.12 13.75
CA GLY A 252 -9.67 -12.47 14.72
C GLY A 252 -10.88 -13.32 15.13
#